data_af1b1aa8d3e40c8fd1e3a5fe3ff033bb
#
_entry.id   af1b1aa8d3e40c8fd1e3a5fe3ff033bb
#
_cell.length_a   1.000
_cell.length_b   1.000
_cell.length_c   1.000
_cell.angle_alpha   90.00
_cell.angle_beta   90.00
_cell.angle_gamma   90.00
#
_symmetry.space_group_name_H-M   'P 1'
#
loop_
_entity.id
_entity.type
_entity.pdbx_description
1 polymer ?
#
loop_
_entity_poly.entity_id
_entity_poly.type
_entity_poly.pdbx_seq_one_letter_code
_entity_poly.pdbx_strand_id
1 'polypeptide(L)'
;MKKYILLLFIITTSCVYNNGGSTQIDYYNSENTKKLDFPFSDATIVNNVIYVAGQVGNIPGTNEIVSGGIKEETKQTMKNIESVLLKLGSSMDKVFKCTCMLSDISEWSQMSEEYIKFFKDNKRPSRSAFAGTGLALGAKVEIECWAIK
;
A
#
# COMPACT_ATOMS: atom_id res chain seq x y z
N MET A 1 -46.91 58.90 7.34
CA MET A 1 -46.50 58.12 6.15
C MET A 1 -45.37 57.18 6.55
N LYS A 2 -45.69 55.87 6.74
CA LYS A 2 -44.67 54.87 7.13
C LYS A 2 -44.08 54.27 5.85
N LYS A 3 -42.74 54.43 5.64
CA LYS A 3 -42.02 53.83 4.54
C LYS A 3 -41.65 52.41 4.96
N TYR A 4 -42.17 51.40 4.27
CA TYR A 4 -41.73 50.00 4.40
C TYR A 4 -40.54 49.77 3.50
N ILE A 5 -39.37 49.44 4.11
CA ILE A 5 -38.18 49.02 3.36
C ILE A 5 -38.32 47.51 3.15
N LEU A 6 -38.51 47.09 1.92
CA LEU A 6 -38.54 45.69 1.51
C LEU A 6 -37.08 45.22 1.35
N LEU A 7 -36.64 44.40 2.30
CA LEU A 7 -35.30 43.79 2.25
C LEU A 7 -35.37 42.56 1.34
N LEU A 8 -34.80 42.65 0.13
CA LEU A 8 -34.73 41.56 -0.81
C LEU A 8 -33.57 40.61 -0.42
N PHE A 9 -33.87 39.45 0.18
CA PHE A 9 -32.88 38.43 0.43
C PHE A 9 -32.58 37.67 -0.87
N ILE A 10 -31.42 37.95 -1.47
CA ILE A 10 -30.91 37.17 -2.61
C ILE A 10 -30.23 35.91 -2.04
N ILE A 11 -30.94 34.80 -2.11
CA ILE A 11 -30.38 33.47 -1.81
C ILE A 11 -29.54 33.04 -3.04
N THR A 12 -28.23 33.23 -2.97
CA THR A 12 -27.32 32.63 -3.95
C THR A 12 -27.15 31.15 -3.64
N THR A 13 -27.91 30.30 -4.32
CA THR A 13 -27.63 28.88 -4.36
C THR A 13 -26.33 28.66 -5.14
N SER A 14 -25.21 28.48 -4.43
CA SER A 14 -23.98 27.99 -5.06
C SER A 14 -24.20 26.52 -5.44
N CYS A 15 -24.48 26.27 -6.72
CA CYS A 15 -24.33 24.94 -7.28
C CYS A 15 -22.85 24.54 -7.16
N VAL A 16 -22.53 23.63 -6.25
CA VAL A 16 -21.25 22.93 -6.26
C VAL A 16 -21.26 22.05 -7.52
N TYR A 17 -20.62 22.56 -8.57
CA TYR A 17 -20.38 21.79 -9.79
C TYR A 17 -19.36 20.70 -9.42
N ASN A 18 -19.86 19.51 -9.12
CA ASN A 18 -19.02 18.35 -8.95
C ASN A 18 -18.52 17.94 -10.35
N ASN A 19 -17.33 18.45 -10.73
CA ASN A 19 -16.63 17.97 -11.90
C ASN A 19 -16.32 16.49 -11.65
N GLY A 20 -17.17 15.61 -12.15
CA GLY A 20 -16.91 14.17 -12.22
C GLY A 20 -15.71 13.92 -13.15
N GLY A 21 -14.51 14.27 -12.67
CA GLY A 21 -13.28 13.87 -13.33
C GLY A 21 -13.25 12.35 -13.40
N SER A 22 -13.00 11.80 -14.58
CA SER A 22 -12.77 10.36 -14.74
C SER A 22 -11.67 9.94 -13.76
N THR A 23 -11.95 8.94 -12.93
CA THR A 23 -10.93 8.37 -12.04
C THR A 23 -9.80 7.82 -12.90
N GLN A 24 -8.63 8.46 -12.83
CA GLN A 24 -7.44 7.97 -13.51
C GLN A 24 -6.80 6.89 -12.66
N ILE A 25 -6.40 5.81 -13.30
CA ILE A 25 -5.62 4.73 -12.70
C ILE A 25 -4.25 4.75 -13.37
N ASP A 26 -3.20 4.94 -12.57
CA ASP A 26 -1.81 4.86 -13.01
C ASP A 26 -1.22 3.52 -12.57
N TYR A 27 -0.40 2.91 -13.43
CA TYR A 27 0.25 1.62 -13.18
C TYR A 27 1.76 1.83 -13.10
N TYR A 28 2.36 1.32 -12.03
CA TYR A 28 3.81 1.41 -11.82
C TYR A 28 4.45 0.05 -11.90
N ASN A 29 5.47 -0.07 -12.75
CA ASN A 29 6.35 -1.23 -12.89
C ASN A 29 7.80 -0.78 -12.75
N SER A 30 8.51 -1.35 -11.79
CA SER A 30 9.95 -1.16 -11.64
C SER A 30 10.72 -1.79 -12.82
N GLU A 31 11.96 -1.41 -13.01
CA GLU A 31 12.81 -2.05 -14.01
C GLU A 31 13.00 -3.55 -13.73
N ASN A 32 13.00 -3.96 -12.46
CA ASN A 32 13.07 -5.36 -12.07
C ASN A 32 11.84 -6.14 -12.52
N THR A 33 10.64 -5.61 -12.28
CA THR A 33 9.37 -6.22 -12.70
C THR A 33 9.29 -6.38 -14.22
N LYS A 34 9.69 -5.34 -14.96
CA LYS A 34 9.77 -5.39 -16.42
C LYS A 34 10.76 -6.44 -16.92
N LYS A 35 11.96 -6.49 -16.31
CA LYS A 35 13.02 -7.45 -16.68
C LYS A 35 12.60 -8.90 -16.43
N LEU A 36 11.86 -9.15 -15.35
CA LEU A 36 11.40 -10.48 -14.96
C LEU A 36 10.07 -10.86 -15.63
N ASP A 37 9.47 -9.94 -16.41
CA ASP A 37 8.22 -10.12 -17.15
C ASP A 37 7.06 -10.62 -16.26
N PHE A 38 6.91 -10.00 -15.07
CA PHE A 38 5.82 -10.36 -14.17
C PHE A 38 4.47 -9.95 -14.77
N PRO A 39 3.41 -10.78 -14.60
CA PRO A 39 2.10 -10.53 -15.18
C PRO A 39 1.26 -9.52 -14.37
N PHE A 40 1.89 -8.66 -13.57
CA PHE A 40 1.24 -7.67 -12.70
C PHE A 40 2.13 -6.43 -12.54
N SER A 41 1.53 -5.35 -12.04
CA SER A 41 2.24 -4.11 -11.69
C SER A 41 2.72 -4.16 -10.24
N ASP A 42 3.86 -3.55 -9.93
CA ASP A 42 4.33 -3.40 -8.54
C ASP A 42 3.37 -2.57 -7.69
N ALA A 43 2.69 -1.60 -8.32
CA ALA A 43 1.64 -0.83 -7.67
C ALA A 43 0.65 -0.24 -8.68
N THR A 44 -0.55 0.03 -8.22
CA THR A 44 -1.53 0.88 -8.90
C THR A 44 -1.81 2.11 -8.06
N ILE A 45 -2.01 3.26 -8.72
CA ILE A 45 -2.36 4.51 -8.04
C ILE A 45 -3.75 4.91 -8.50
N VAL A 46 -4.66 5.09 -7.54
CA VAL A 46 -6.02 5.59 -7.78
C VAL A 46 -6.21 6.84 -6.95
N ASN A 47 -6.40 7.98 -7.59
CA ASN A 47 -6.44 9.28 -6.94
C ASN A 47 -5.14 9.51 -6.12
N ASN A 48 -5.26 9.59 -4.79
CA ASN A 48 -4.12 9.82 -3.88
C ASN A 48 -3.72 8.56 -3.09
N VAL A 49 -4.16 7.36 -3.52
CA VAL A 49 -3.87 6.10 -2.85
C VAL A 49 -2.99 5.22 -3.74
N ILE A 50 -1.91 4.73 -3.17
CA ILE A 50 -1.01 3.74 -3.77
C ILE A 50 -1.38 2.37 -3.21
N TYR A 51 -1.71 1.44 -4.09
CA TYR A 51 -1.97 0.03 -3.81
C TYR A 51 -0.74 -0.76 -4.24
N VAL A 52 0.15 -1.06 -3.31
CA VAL A 52 1.34 -1.88 -3.57
C VAL A 52 0.91 -3.33 -3.67
N ALA A 53 1.30 -4.01 -4.73
CA ALA A 53 1.05 -5.44 -4.92
C ALA A 53 1.73 -6.28 -3.83
N GLY A 54 1.30 -7.53 -3.65
CA GLY A 54 1.97 -8.47 -2.77
C GLY A 54 3.47 -8.54 -3.07
N GLN A 55 4.28 -8.28 -2.07
CA GLN A 55 5.73 -8.40 -2.11
C GLN A 55 6.16 -9.58 -1.27
N VAL A 56 7.15 -10.31 -1.75
CA VAL A 56 7.82 -11.39 -1.02
C VAL A 56 9.26 -10.99 -0.68
N GLY A 57 9.94 -11.81 0.12
CA GLY A 57 11.33 -11.54 0.55
C GLY A 57 12.39 -11.88 -0.50
N ASN A 58 12.14 -11.61 -1.78
CA ASN A 58 13.12 -11.85 -2.83
C ASN A 58 14.21 -10.78 -2.88
N ILE A 59 15.40 -11.19 -3.32
CA ILE A 59 16.50 -10.27 -3.63
C ILE A 59 16.08 -9.43 -4.85
N PRO A 60 16.16 -8.08 -4.78
CA PRO A 60 15.72 -7.21 -5.86
C PRO A 60 16.33 -7.58 -7.22
N GLY A 61 15.48 -7.74 -8.23
CA GLY A 61 15.89 -8.12 -9.60
C GLY A 61 16.13 -9.60 -9.82
N THR A 62 15.78 -10.44 -8.85
CA THR A 62 15.87 -11.91 -8.93
C THR A 62 14.57 -12.56 -8.43
N ASN A 63 14.42 -13.87 -8.68
CA ASN A 63 13.37 -14.71 -8.10
C ASN A 63 13.85 -15.49 -6.87
N GLU A 64 15.02 -15.16 -6.32
CA GLU A 64 15.62 -15.84 -5.18
C GLU A 64 15.11 -15.22 -3.88
N ILE A 65 14.50 -16.03 -3.03
CA ILE A 65 14.10 -15.64 -1.67
C ILE A 65 15.34 -15.57 -0.78
N VAL A 66 15.45 -14.53 0.05
CA VAL A 66 16.56 -14.41 1.01
C VAL A 66 16.55 -15.59 1.98
N SER A 67 17.74 -16.05 2.35
CA SER A 67 17.90 -17.08 3.38
C SER A 67 17.70 -16.50 4.78
N GLY A 68 17.37 -17.34 5.77
CA GLY A 68 17.24 -16.94 7.18
C GLY A 68 15.82 -17.06 7.73
N GLY A 69 14.89 -17.59 6.94
CA GLY A 69 13.53 -17.89 7.37
C GLY A 69 12.65 -16.64 7.53
N ILE A 70 11.53 -16.82 8.25
CA ILE A 70 10.45 -15.83 8.32
C ILE A 70 10.90 -14.41 8.70
N LYS A 71 11.87 -14.26 9.60
CA LYS A 71 12.35 -12.94 10.04
C LYS A 71 13.09 -12.20 8.92
N GLU A 72 14.05 -12.85 8.27
CA GLU A 72 14.80 -12.21 7.17
C GLU A 72 13.91 -12.00 5.93
N GLU A 73 13.02 -12.94 5.62
CA GLU A 73 12.03 -12.76 4.56
C GLU A 73 11.10 -11.58 4.84
N THR A 74 10.55 -11.47 6.05
CA THR A 74 9.70 -10.33 6.43
C THR A 74 10.45 -9.01 6.30
N LYS A 75 11.66 -8.94 6.80
CA LYS A 75 12.50 -7.75 6.69
C LYS A 75 12.78 -7.36 5.23
N GLN A 76 13.09 -8.34 4.37
CA GLN A 76 13.31 -8.06 2.95
C GLN A 76 12.02 -7.66 2.23
N THR A 77 10.90 -8.34 2.52
CA THR A 77 9.57 -7.98 1.99
C THR A 77 9.22 -6.52 2.30
N MET A 78 9.40 -6.10 3.55
CA MET A 78 9.12 -4.71 3.96
C MET A 78 10.04 -3.71 3.29
N LYS A 79 11.32 -4.03 3.06
CA LYS A 79 12.24 -3.20 2.27
C LYS A 79 11.82 -3.09 0.80
N ASN A 80 11.31 -4.18 0.21
CA ASN A 80 10.81 -4.16 -1.16
C ASN A 80 9.60 -3.23 -1.26
N ILE A 81 8.65 -3.29 -0.31
CA ILE A 81 7.51 -2.36 -0.21
C ILE A 81 7.99 -0.91 -0.05
N GLU A 82 8.91 -0.64 0.88
CA GLU A 82 9.49 0.68 1.09
C GLU A 82 10.10 1.26 -0.19
N SER A 83 10.85 0.43 -0.94
CA SER A 83 11.46 0.81 -2.21
C SER A 83 10.41 1.25 -3.24
N VAL A 84 9.30 0.53 -3.38
CA VAL A 84 8.18 0.89 -4.26
C VAL A 84 7.58 2.23 -3.84
N LEU A 85 7.29 2.40 -2.55
CA LEU A 85 6.70 3.63 -2.01
C LEU A 85 7.59 4.85 -2.25
N LEU A 86 8.90 4.73 -1.99
CA LEU A 86 9.87 5.81 -2.22
C LEU A 86 9.94 6.23 -3.70
N LYS A 87 9.91 5.27 -4.63
CA LYS A 87 9.88 5.54 -6.07
C LYS A 87 8.63 6.29 -6.51
N LEU A 88 7.54 6.12 -5.79
CA LEU A 88 6.26 6.79 -6.04
C LEU A 88 6.08 8.11 -5.26
N GLY A 89 7.12 8.56 -4.53
CA GLY A 89 7.08 9.81 -3.74
C GLY A 89 6.31 9.68 -2.42
N SER A 90 6.14 8.45 -1.93
CA SER A 90 5.52 8.13 -0.65
C SER A 90 6.55 7.59 0.36
N SER A 91 6.10 7.04 1.48
CA SER A 91 6.96 6.48 2.53
C SER A 91 6.20 5.49 3.42
N MET A 92 6.93 4.74 4.25
CA MET A 92 6.35 3.85 5.25
C MET A 92 5.46 4.58 6.26
N ASP A 93 5.76 5.84 6.60
CA ASP A 93 4.93 6.69 7.48
C ASP A 93 3.52 6.99 6.92
N LYS A 94 3.33 6.80 5.62
CA LYS A 94 2.05 7.03 4.92
C LYS A 94 1.24 5.75 4.67
N VAL A 95 1.78 4.60 5.07
CA VAL A 95 1.06 3.32 5.00
C VAL A 95 -0.06 3.31 6.03
N PHE A 96 -1.27 2.95 5.61
CA PHE A 96 -2.44 2.91 6.50
C PHE A 96 -3.09 1.54 6.58
N LYS A 97 -2.79 0.63 5.66
CA LYS A 97 -3.31 -0.74 5.63
C LYS A 97 -2.26 -1.70 5.10
N CYS A 98 -2.14 -2.89 5.71
CA CYS A 98 -1.41 -4.03 5.15
C CYS A 98 -2.21 -5.33 5.31
N THR A 99 -1.96 -6.27 4.40
CA THR A 99 -2.40 -7.67 4.50
C THR A 99 -1.15 -8.54 4.48
N CYS A 100 -0.99 -9.39 5.50
CA CYS A 100 0.11 -10.34 5.59
C CYS A 100 -0.42 -11.76 5.34
N MET A 101 0.13 -12.43 4.36
CA MET A 101 -0.15 -13.81 4.01
C MET A 101 1.08 -14.64 4.41
N LEU A 102 0.87 -15.75 5.11
CA LEU A 102 1.94 -16.63 5.56
C LEU A 102 1.78 -18.02 4.94
N SER A 103 2.86 -18.73 4.76
CA SER A 103 2.81 -20.16 4.44
C SER A 103 2.52 -21.02 5.65
N ASP A 104 2.83 -20.53 6.86
CA ASP A 104 2.56 -21.17 8.14
C ASP A 104 2.15 -20.15 9.20
N ILE A 105 0.94 -20.27 9.75
CA ILE A 105 0.41 -19.34 10.76
C ILE A 105 1.17 -19.40 12.09
N SER A 106 1.87 -20.49 12.37
CA SER A 106 2.69 -20.60 13.58
C SER A 106 3.86 -19.62 13.62
N GLU A 107 4.28 -19.11 12.46
CA GLU A 107 5.34 -18.10 12.31
C GLU A 107 4.84 -16.63 12.47
N TRP A 108 3.52 -16.43 12.74
CA TRP A 108 2.90 -15.12 12.84
C TRP A 108 3.59 -14.19 13.85
N SER A 109 4.00 -14.68 15.00
CA SER A 109 4.67 -13.87 16.03
C SER A 109 6.03 -13.37 15.56
N GLN A 110 6.83 -14.25 14.94
CA GLN A 110 8.16 -13.90 14.44
C GLN A 110 8.08 -12.92 13.26
N MET A 111 7.13 -13.12 12.36
CA MET A 111 6.82 -12.15 11.29
C MET A 111 6.45 -10.80 11.89
N SER A 112 5.57 -10.76 12.89
CA SER A 112 5.11 -9.52 13.51
C SER A 112 6.22 -8.74 14.21
N GLU A 113 7.18 -9.42 14.86
CA GLU A 113 8.36 -8.80 15.48
C GLU A 113 9.21 -8.02 14.47
N GLU A 114 9.38 -8.53 13.24
CA GLU A 114 10.12 -7.82 12.21
C GLU A 114 9.29 -6.74 11.53
N TYR A 115 8.02 -7.02 11.23
CA TYR A 115 7.09 -6.11 10.60
C TYR A 115 6.96 -4.77 11.35
N ILE A 116 6.81 -4.82 12.68
CA ILE A 116 6.58 -3.60 13.49
C ILE A 116 7.76 -2.64 13.47
N LYS A 117 8.98 -3.10 13.17
CA LYS A 117 10.19 -2.26 13.10
C LYS A 117 10.15 -1.20 12.00
N PHE A 118 9.28 -1.37 11.03
CA PHE A 118 9.09 -0.44 9.92
C PHE A 118 8.10 0.70 10.21
N PHE A 119 7.45 0.68 11.37
CA PHE A 119 6.44 1.66 11.75
C PHE A 119 6.73 2.28 13.11
N LYS A 120 6.39 3.56 13.25
CA LYS A 120 6.43 4.23 14.56
C LYS A 120 5.32 3.68 15.46
N ASP A 121 5.57 3.57 16.75
CA ASP A 121 4.65 2.94 17.72
C ASP A 121 3.21 3.51 17.68
N ASN A 122 3.07 4.80 17.45
CA ASN A 122 1.78 5.50 17.40
C ASN A 122 1.18 5.61 15.99
N LYS A 123 1.81 4.98 14.96
CA LYS A 123 1.41 5.07 13.54
C LYS A 123 1.42 3.71 12.84
N ARG A 124 1.04 2.66 13.55
CA ARG A 124 0.94 1.33 12.96
C ARG A 124 -0.29 1.25 12.05
N PRO A 125 -0.17 0.79 10.80
CA PRO A 125 -1.32 0.62 9.91
C PRO A 125 -2.28 -0.46 10.43
N SER A 126 -3.54 -0.39 10.00
CA SER A 126 -4.45 -1.51 10.20
C SER A 126 -3.93 -2.73 9.45
N ARG A 127 -3.98 -3.92 10.06
CA ARG A 127 -3.44 -5.14 9.47
C ARG A 127 -4.39 -6.33 9.61
N SER A 128 -4.49 -7.13 8.54
CA SER A 128 -5.01 -8.50 8.59
C SER A 128 -3.87 -9.48 8.33
N ALA A 129 -3.93 -10.68 8.92
CA ALA A 129 -2.97 -11.74 8.66
C ALA A 129 -3.69 -13.09 8.65
N PHE A 130 -3.30 -13.95 7.71
CA PHE A 130 -3.80 -15.30 7.57
C PHE A 130 -2.74 -16.20 6.93
N ALA A 131 -2.92 -17.50 6.94
CA ALA A 131 -2.05 -18.43 6.21
C ALA A 131 -2.82 -19.09 5.06
N GLY A 132 -2.09 -19.34 3.98
CA GLY A 132 -2.52 -20.15 2.83
C GLY A 132 -1.78 -21.49 2.77
N THR A 133 -2.01 -22.24 1.68
CA THR A 133 -1.35 -23.54 1.43
C THR A 133 0.03 -23.40 0.80
N GLY A 134 0.43 -22.18 0.40
CA GLY A 134 1.73 -21.85 -0.20
C GLY A 134 1.71 -20.44 -0.80
N LEU A 135 2.89 -19.87 -0.98
CA LEU A 135 3.11 -18.54 -1.55
C LEU A 135 4.05 -18.63 -2.77
N ALA A 136 4.04 -17.59 -3.59
CA ALA A 136 4.90 -17.49 -4.76
C ALA A 136 6.37 -17.69 -4.38
N LEU A 137 7.15 -18.30 -5.27
CA LEU A 137 8.58 -18.58 -5.09
C LEU A 137 8.94 -19.42 -3.84
N GLY A 138 7.96 -20.09 -3.21
CA GLY A 138 8.16 -20.80 -1.96
C GLY A 138 8.41 -19.91 -0.75
N ALA A 139 8.02 -18.63 -0.84
CA ALA A 139 8.16 -17.66 0.24
C ALA A 139 7.37 -18.07 1.49
N LYS A 140 7.85 -17.67 2.66
CA LYS A 140 7.17 -17.84 3.95
C LYS A 140 6.18 -16.72 4.24
N VAL A 141 6.38 -15.55 3.65
CA VAL A 141 5.53 -14.38 3.83
C VAL A 141 5.39 -13.58 2.53
N GLU A 142 4.17 -13.12 2.31
CA GLU A 142 3.83 -12.12 1.30
C GLU A 142 3.05 -10.99 1.98
N ILE A 143 3.36 -9.75 1.65
CA ILE A 143 2.70 -8.59 2.25
C ILE A 143 2.31 -7.60 1.16
N GLU A 144 1.06 -7.18 1.14
CA GLU A 144 0.58 -6.02 0.40
C GLU A 144 0.36 -4.85 1.35
N CYS A 145 0.57 -3.62 0.86
CA CYS A 145 0.30 -2.41 1.65
C CYS A 145 -0.36 -1.32 0.81
N TRP A 146 -1.22 -0.54 1.46
CA TRP A 146 -1.85 0.65 0.89
C TRP A 146 -1.31 1.89 1.59
N ALA A 147 -0.94 2.90 0.82
CA ALA A 147 -0.34 4.13 1.32
C ALA A 147 -0.95 5.37 0.64
N ILE A 148 -0.86 6.50 1.31
CA ILE A 148 -1.15 7.79 0.69
C ILE A 148 0.07 8.22 -0.16
N LYS A 149 -0.18 8.80 -1.31
CA LYS A 149 0.84 9.36 -2.20
C LYS A 149 1.45 10.65 -1.63
#